data_50b24168418f2338e1dbcc9561e3a954
#
_entry.id   50b24168418f2338e1dbcc9561e3a954
#
_cell.length_a   1.000
_cell.length_b   1.000
_cell.length_c   1.000
_cell.angle_alpha   90.00
_cell.angle_beta   90.00
_cell.angle_gamma   90.00
#
_symmetry.space_group_name_H-M   'P 1'
#
loop_
_entity.id
_entity.type
_entity.pdbx_description
1 polymer ?
#
loop_
_entity_poly.entity_id
_entity_poly.type
_entity_poly.pdbx_seq_one_letter_code
_entity_poly.pdbx_strand_id
1 'polypeptide(L)'
;MAQGELKGATVNRSEFAYNNNNDAKDFDSNVNETMTQLRLDAADGTPVGLINWFALHPTSFSNKFMHLSADNKGFTQRGAEKIFGGASDKPFVAAFANADEGDMLAAGGNANSKPGFQGSDNEWENVRRDGQMQLDKAVELWHQGVPVAGPVDVRARWIDLKGYQVEGKFTNGAGNKVLCMPARGYSFAAGRENGPSNIPGMYEGMTRENFRINDDINKVDQSFLGSLTRGAFGIVSTVSQDDCQAEKQVLLPTGSWGWINTQQPVQLMRIGNIALVAIPAEPTTMVGRRMRAAVLAQLQDSGVDTVIINGLANNYSGYLSTREEFATQHYEGASTEYGPYQTAAYIQEYTRLAEALRDGIEVYDSATPPDRSGKSFNERPRVVFDDKPLKQAWGQTLTQPKASYQKGDIATAVFRGAHPKNNLRTEDSFLKVQRLDNGKWVDYLSDSDFDTTYTWQREGVAYSKAIIDWRLLRIPQQALIA
;
A
#
# COMPACT_ATOMS: atom_id res chain seq x y z
N MET A 1 0.83 -12.55 20.73
CA MET A 1 1.44 -11.44 19.98
C MET A 1 2.94 -11.40 20.23
N ALA A 2 3.71 -11.02 19.20
CA ALA A 2 5.16 -10.75 19.33
C ALA A 2 5.50 -9.44 18.61
N GLN A 3 6.58 -8.79 19.06
CA GLN A 3 7.14 -7.62 18.38
C GLN A 3 8.66 -7.79 18.28
N GLY A 4 9.25 -7.25 17.22
CA GLY A 4 10.68 -7.24 17.03
C GLY A 4 11.11 -6.24 15.97
N GLU A 5 12.36 -5.84 15.99
CA GLU A 5 12.92 -4.91 15.02
C GLU A 5 13.37 -5.64 13.75
N LEU A 6 13.01 -5.11 12.60
CA LEU A 6 13.48 -5.53 11.29
C LEU A 6 14.30 -4.40 10.66
N LYS A 7 15.58 -4.41 10.95
CA LYS A 7 16.53 -3.38 10.48
C LYS A 7 16.92 -3.57 9.02
N GLY A 8 17.12 -2.46 8.33
CA GLY A 8 17.64 -2.44 6.96
C GLY A 8 16.67 -2.94 5.88
N ALA A 9 15.39 -3.15 6.23
CA ALA A 9 14.34 -3.48 5.25
C ALA A 9 13.66 -2.24 4.67
N THR A 10 13.70 -1.12 5.39
CA THR A 10 13.05 0.14 5.04
C THR A 10 14.03 1.30 4.98
N VAL A 11 13.69 2.30 4.18
CA VAL A 11 14.35 3.61 4.14
C VAL A 11 13.29 4.70 4.17
N ASN A 12 13.59 5.82 4.85
CA ASN A 12 12.76 7.01 4.77
C ASN A 12 13.08 7.76 3.48
N ARG A 13 12.08 7.93 2.62
CA ARG A 13 12.25 8.62 1.34
C ARG A 13 12.15 10.14 1.43
N SER A 14 11.58 10.65 2.53
CA SER A 14 11.34 12.07 2.80
C SER A 14 12.07 12.52 4.05
N GLU A 15 13.35 12.16 4.19
CA GLU A 15 14.17 12.48 5.36
C GLU A 15 14.19 13.97 5.66
N PHE A 16 14.20 14.83 4.63
CA PHE A 16 14.12 16.27 4.82
C PHE A 16 12.82 16.70 5.51
N ALA A 17 11.67 16.17 5.06
CA ALA A 17 10.38 16.46 5.68
C ALA A 17 10.28 15.89 7.10
N TYR A 18 10.77 14.66 7.31
CA TYR A 18 10.86 14.06 8.63
C TYR A 18 11.66 14.93 9.60
N ASN A 19 12.86 15.39 9.21
CA ASN A 19 13.74 16.20 10.05
C ASN A 19 13.17 17.61 10.34
N ASN A 20 12.15 18.05 9.63
CA ASN A 20 11.45 19.31 9.92
C ASN A 20 10.55 19.23 11.17
N ASN A 21 10.27 18.02 11.67
CA ASN A 21 9.54 17.83 12.91
C ASN A 21 10.39 18.24 14.13
N ASN A 22 9.83 19.01 15.05
CA ASN A 22 10.54 19.49 16.24
C ASN A 22 10.97 18.37 17.18
N ASP A 23 10.22 17.27 17.20
CA ASP A 23 10.43 16.07 18.01
C ASP A 23 11.17 14.95 17.26
N ALA A 24 11.63 15.17 16.02
CA ALA A 24 12.40 14.17 15.27
C ALA A 24 13.67 13.71 16.00
N LYS A 25 14.32 14.64 16.70
CA LYS A 25 15.53 14.40 17.50
C LYS A 25 15.33 13.50 18.74
N ASP A 26 14.07 13.28 19.14
CA ASP A 26 13.74 12.45 20.30
C ASP A 26 13.72 10.95 19.94
N PHE A 27 14.00 10.63 18.68
CA PHE A 27 14.01 9.27 18.14
C PHE A 27 15.36 8.93 17.51
N ASP A 28 15.86 7.74 17.78
CA ASP A 28 17.17 7.27 17.29
C ASP A 28 17.17 6.97 15.77
N SER A 29 16.00 6.81 15.17
CA SER A 29 15.85 6.44 13.77
C SER A 29 14.74 7.23 13.09
N ASN A 30 14.92 7.55 11.80
CA ASN A 30 13.90 8.18 10.96
C ASN A 30 12.97 7.15 10.28
N VAL A 31 13.11 5.86 10.58
CA VAL A 31 12.26 4.76 10.12
C VAL A 31 11.55 4.08 11.28
N ASN A 32 10.42 3.44 10.99
CA ASN A 32 9.77 2.53 11.93
C ASN A 32 10.18 1.09 11.61
N GLU A 33 11.09 0.54 12.39
CA GLU A 33 11.62 -0.81 12.24
C GLU A 33 10.82 -1.88 13.00
N THR A 34 9.77 -1.49 13.72
CA THR A 34 8.97 -2.41 14.53
C THR A 34 8.04 -3.24 13.65
N MET A 35 8.27 -4.55 13.66
CA MET A 35 7.31 -5.53 13.13
C MET A 35 6.49 -6.09 14.26
N THR A 36 5.16 -6.01 14.15
CA THR A 36 4.22 -6.57 15.12
C THR A 36 3.47 -7.74 14.50
N GLN A 37 3.37 -8.87 15.21
CA GLN A 37 2.72 -10.07 14.71
C GLN A 37 1.72 -10.64 15.73
N LEU A 38 0.49 -10.86 15.26
CA LEU A 38 -0.56 -11.55 16.00
C LEU A 38 -0.78 -12.92 15.37
N ARG A 39 -0.49 -14.00 16.11
CA ARG A 39 -0.79 -15.37 15.74
C ARG A 39 -2.22 -15.72 16.20
N LEU A 40 -2.93 -16.43 15.36
CA LEU A 40 -4.30 -16.90 15.61
C LEU A 40 -4.31 -18.42 15.63
N ASP A 41 -4.73 -18.99 16.73
CA ASP A 41 -4.88 -20.44 16.88
C ASP A 41 -6.36 -20.78 17.16
N ALA A 42 -6.81 -21.91 16.63
CA ALA A 42 -8.10 -22.48 17.01
C ALA A 42 -8.06 -22.98 18.46
N ALA A 43 -9.22 -23.26 19.05
CA ALA A 43 -9.33 -23.72 20.44
C ALA A 43 -8.59 -25.05 20.72
N ASP A 44 -8.36 -25.86 19.67
CA ASP A 44 -7.59 -27.11 19.74
C ASP A 44 -6.08 -26.89 19.60
N GLY A 45 -5.63 -25.64 19.52
CA GLY A 45 -4.22 -25.28 19.34
C GLY A 45 -3.75 -25.32 17.87
N THR A 46 -4.61 -25.66 16.92
CA THR A 46 -4.25 -25.65 15.50
C THR A 46 -4.05 -24.22 15.00
N PRO A 47 -2.90 -23.87 14.40
CA PRO A 47 -2.70 -22.56 13.79
C PRO A 47 -3.67 -22.33 12.64
N VAL A 48 -4.36 -21.20 12.61
CA VAL A 48 -5.32 -20.84 11.55
C VAL A 48 -4.92 -19.58 10.80
N GLY A 49 -4.05 -18.76 11.36
CA GLY A 49 -3.58 -17.59 10.66
C GLY A 49 -2.61 -16.72 11.45
N LEU A 50 -2.12 -15.70 10.78
CA LEU A 50 -1.38 -14.59 11.37
C LEU A 50 -1.76 -13.26 10.72
N ILE A 51 -1.67 -12.20 11.51
CA ILE A 51 -1.69 -10.83 11.01
C ILE A 51 -0.38 -10.18 11.43
N ASN A 52 0.30 -9.56 10.46
CA ASN A 52 1.57 -8.88 10.66
C ASN A 52 1.44 -7.43 10.20
N TRP A 53 1.96 -6.50 10.97
CA TRP A 53 2.03 -5.07 10.64
C TRP A 53 3.48 -4.64 10.59
N PHE A 54 3.85 -4.06 9.45
CA PHE A 54 5.18 -3.52 9.24
C PHE A 54 5.14 -2.32 8.29
N ALA A 55 5.84 -1.24 8.65
CA ALA A 55 5.87 0.00 7.88
C ALA A 55 6.76 -0.15 6.64
N LEU A 56 6.19 -0.64 5.54
CA LEU A 56 6.90 -0.87 4.30
C LEU A 56 5.95 -0.82 3.10
N HIS A 57 6.18 0.09 2.19
CA HIS A 57 5.48 0.10 0.91
C HIS A 57 5.81 -1.13 0.06
N PRO A 58 4.84 -1.76 -0.61
CA PRO A 58 5.07 -2.81 -1.59
C PRO A 58 5.54 -2.22 -2.93
N THR A 59 6.77 -1.67 -2.94
CA THR A 59 7.36 -0.92 -4.06
C THR A 59 8.78 -1.39 -4.40
N SER A 60 9.06 -2.69 -4.21
CA SER A 60 10.33 -3.30 -4.64
C SER A 60 10.38 -3.48 -6.16
N PHE A 61 9.24 -3.70 -6.81
CA PHE A 61 9.10 -3.51 -8.26
C PHE A 61 8.95 -2.03 -8.60
N SER A 62 9.50 -1.61 -9.71
CA SER A 62 9.35 -0.25 -10.23
C SER A 62 8.00 -0.04 -10.94
N ASN A 63 7.68 1.22 -11.24
CA ASN A 63 6.51 1.58 -12.05
C ASN A 63 6.63 1.15 -13.53
N LYS A 64 7.75 0.55 -13.94
CA LYS A 64 7.97 -0.03 -15.28
C LYS A 64 7.65 -1.52 -15.33
N PHE A 65 7.42 -2.15 -14.19
CA PHE A 65 7.04 -3.55 -14.12
C PHE A 65 5.65 -3.77 -14.73
N MET A 66 5.55 -4.62 -15.74
CA MET A 66 4.38 -4.75 -16.62
C MET A 66 3.40 -5.86 -16.19
N HIS A 67 3.54 -6.40 -15.00
CA HIS A 67 2.65 -7.41 -14.43
C HIS A 67 1.98 -6.91 -13.16
N LEU A 68 0.81 -7.46 -12.84
CA LEU A 68 0.21 -7.32 -11.51
C LEU A 68 0.98 -8.19 -10.52
N SER A 69 1.34 -7.63 -9.39
CA SER A 69 2.05 -8.34 -8.33
C SER A 69 1.64 -7.77 -6.97
N ALA A 70 1.58 -8.63 -5.95
CA ALA A 70 1.47 -8.19 -4.56
C ALA A 70 2.84 -7.86 -3.95
N ASP A 71 3.90 -7.75 -4.78
CA ASP A 71 5.24 -7.29 -4.45
C ASP A 71 5.87 -8.04 -3.24
N ASN A 72 6.66 -7.36 -2.41
CA ASN A 72 7.32 -7.93 -1.24
C ASN A 72 6.33 -8.49 -0.20
N LYS A 73 5.20 -7.82 0.02
CA LYS A 73 4.15 -8.29 0.94
C LYS A 73 3.53 -9.61 0.49
N GLY A 74 3.21 -9.73 -0.80
CA GLY A 74 2.66 -10.98 -1.35
C GLY A 74 3.65 -12.13 -1.33
N PHE A 75 4.95 -11.87 -1.60
CA PHE A 75 6.00 -12.86 -1.44
C PHE A 75 6.03 -13.41 0.00
N THR A 76 6.02 -12.51 0.98
CA THR A 76 6.04 -12.84 2.40
C THR A 76 4.80 -13.63 2.82
N GLN A 77 3.61 -13.16 2.41
CA GLN A 77 2.33 -13.82 2.71
C GLN A 77 2.34 -15.27 2.23
N ARG A 78 2.64 -15.50 0.95
CA ARG A 78 2.67 -16.86 0.38
C ARG A 78 3.75 -17.73 1.02
N GLY A 79 4.89 -17.14 1.39
CA GLY A 79 5.94 -17.84 2.13
C GLY A 79 5.47 -18.29 3.51
N ALA A 80 4.81 -17.41 4.26
CA ALA A 80 4.26 -17.70 5.57
C ALA A 80 3.16 -18.78 5.52
N GLU A 81 2.24 -18.69 4.58
CA GLU A 81 1.20 -19.70 4.36
C GLU A 81 1.78 -21.09 4.08
N LYS A 82 2.85 -21.17 3.29
CA LYS A 82 3.55 -22.44 3.02
C LYS A 82 4.30 -22.99 4.24
N ILE A 83 4.86 -22.12 5.07
CA ILE A 83 5.64 -22.54 6.26
C ILE A 83 4.71 -22.96 7.40
N PHE A 84 3.70 -22.15 7.71
CA PHE A 84 2.85 -22.32 8.88
C PHE A 84 1.56 -23.12 8.63
N GLY A 85 1.09 -23.17 7.37
CA GLY A 85 -0.14 -23.87 7.01
C GLY A 85 -0.04 -25.40 7.14
N GLY A 86 1.16 -25.96 7.02
CA GLY A 86 1.41 -27.39 7.25
C GLY A 86 0.53 -28.31 6.40
N ALA A 87 0.30 -29.53 6.90
CA ALA A 87 -0.57 -30.54 6.28
C ALA A 87 -2.02 -30.53 6.83
N SER A 88 -2.46 -29.41 7.39
CA SER A 88 -3.82 -29.27 7.92
C SER A 88 -4.84 -29.21 6.79
N ASP A 89 -5.98 -29.88 6.97
CA ASP A 89 -7.13 -29.75 6.06
C ASP A 89 -7.80 -28.35 6.13
N LYS A 90 -7.42 -27.53 7.11
CA LYS A 90 -7.88 -26.14 7.25
C LYS A 90 -6.88 -25.20 6.58
N PRO A 91 -7.33 -24.28 5.73
CA PRO A 91 -6.43 -23.29 5.14
C PRO A 91 -5.86 -22.39 6.22
N PHE A 92 -4.54 -22.17 6.17
CA PHE A 92 -3.86 -21.13 6.97
C PHE A 92 -3.86 -19.83 6.17
N VAL A 93 -4.19 -18.71 6.80
CA VAL A 93 -4.22 -17.39 6.18
C VAL A 93 -3.18 -16.49 6.83
N ALA A 94 -2.29 -15.91 6.02
CA ALA A 94 -1.35 -14.89 6.45
C ALA A 94 -1.75 -13.52 5.88
N ALA A 95 -1.78 -12.49 6.72
CA ALA A 95 -2.00 -11.11 6.31
C ALA A 95 -0.77 -10.27 6.68
N PHE A 96 -0.15 -9.62 5.69
CA PHE A 96 0.96 -8.69 5.90
C PHE A 96 0.49 -7.26 5.60
N ALA A 97 -0.04 -6.62 6.62
CA ALA A 97 -0.59 -5.28 6.57
C ALA A 97 0.51 -4.20 6.64
N ASN A 98 0.16 -3.01 6.22
CA ASN A 98 0.98 -1.82 6.44
C ASN A 98 0.71 -1.22 7.83
N ALA A 99 1.76 -0.60 8.39
CA ALA A 99 1.65 0.22 9.59
C ALA A 99 1.64 1.72 9.18
N ASP A 100 2.55 2.52 9.69
CA ASP A 100 2.78 3.92 9.33
C ASP A 100 3.83 3.98 8.20
N GLU A 101 3.40 3.66 7.00
CA GLU A 101 4.25 3.45 5.83
C GLU A 101 4.42 4.68 4.93
N GLY A 102 3.72 5.79 5.21
CA GLY A 102 3.60 6.92 4.29
C GLY A 102 4.92 7.40 3.68
N ASP A 103 5.98 7.47 4.47
CA ASP A 103 7.33 7.83 4.06
C ASP A 103 8.33 6.65 4.01
N MET A 104 7.84 5.39 4.19
CA MET A 104 8.67 4.18 4.27
C MET A 104 8.69 3.40 2.96
N LEU A 105 9.85 3.29 2.33
CA LEU A 105 10.04 2.47 1.14
C LEU A 105 10.88 1.24 1.40
N ALA A 106 10.72 0.25 0.50
CA ALA A 106 11.54 -0.94 0.51
C ALA A 106 13.00 -0.61 0.20
N ALA A 107 13.93 -1.03 1.06
CA ALA A 107 15.35 -0.78 0.87
C ALA A 107 15.92 -1.47 -0.38
N GLY A 108 15.31 -2.57 -0.82
CA GLY A 108 15.63 -3.25 -2.08
C GLY A 108 15.02 -2.59 -3.31
N GLY A 109 14.10 -1.63 -3.14
CA GLY A 109 13.48 -0.94 -4.26
C GLY A 109 14.47 -0.04 -5.01
N ASN A 110 14.19 0.20 -6.25
CA ASN A 110 14.86 1.03 -7.25
C ASN A 110 16.34 1.42 -7.01
N ALA A 111 17.25 0.69 -7.64
CA ALA A 111 18.71 0.81 -7.50
C ALA A 111 19.31 2.20 -7.84
N ASN A 112 18.56 3.07 -8.51
CA ASN A 112 19.07 4.40 -8.93
C ASN A 112 18.90 5.47 -7.85
N SER A 113 18.57 5.08 -6.66
CA SER A 113 18.23 5.99 -5.61
C SER A 113 19.30 6.09 -4.53
N LYS A 114 19.19 7.12 -3.78
CA LYS A 114 19.91 7.71 -2.67
C LYS A 114 20.53 6.72 -1.65
N PRO A 115 21.40 7.22 -0.77
CA PRO A 115 21.95 6.45 0.34
C PRO A 115 20.88 5.70 1.13
N GLY A 116 21.13 4.43 1.45
CA GLY A 116 20.20 3.55 2.15
C GLY A 116 19.50 2.52 1.25
N PHE A 117 19.27 2.82 -0.04
CA PHE A 117 18.76 1.84 -0.98
C PHE A 117 19.81 0.81 -1.34
N GLN A 118 19.44 -0.45 -1.36
CA GLN A 118 20.32 -1.60 -1.57
C GLN A 118 19.86 -2.48 -2.72
N GLY A 119 18.94 -1.99 -3.55
CA GLY A 119 18.39 -2.70 -4.69
C GLY A 119 19.42 -2.89 -5.80
N SER A 120 19.15 -3.86 -6.66
CA SER A 120 19.87 -4.16 -7.89
C SER A 120 19.01 -3.81 -9.11
N ASP A 121 19.61 -3.90 -10.32
CA ASP A 121 18.86 -3.78 -11.57
C ASP A 121 17.88 -4.95 -11.81
N ASN A 122 18.01 -6.03 -11.04
CA ASN A 122 17.10 -7.16 -11.07
C ASN A 122 15.95 -6.96 -10.09
N GLU A 123 14.84 -6.43 -10.55
CA GLU A 123 13.67 -6.16 -9.71
C GLU A 123 13.10 -7.42 -9.03
N TRP A 124 13.21 -8.60 -9.63
CA TRP A 124 12.80 -9.87 -9.01
C TRP A 124 13.64 -10.22 -7.78
N GLU A 125 14.95 -9.94 -7.85
CA GLU A 125 15.85 -10.08 -6.70
C GLU A 125 15.48 -9.10 -5.58
N ASN A 126 15.12 -7.87 -5.93
CA ASN A 126 14.73 -6.85 -4.97
C ASN A 126 13.49 -7.28 -4.18
N VAL A 127 12.43 -7.70 -4.88
CA VAL A 127 11.19 -8.20 -4.24
C VAL A 127 11.47 -9.42 -3.38
N ARG A 128 12.27 -10.38 -3.89
CA ARG A 128 12.62 -11.59 -3.16
C ARG A 128 13.40 -11.28 -1.88
N ARG A 129 14.33 -10.34 -1.93
CA ARG A 129 15.12 -9.90 -0.78
C ARG A 129 14.23 -9.26 0.29
N ASP A 130 13.46 -8.24 -0.09
CA ASP A 130 12.63 -7.49 0.83
C ASP A 130 11.52 -8.37 1.43
N GLY A 131 10.94 -9.25 0.61
CA GLY A 131 9.97 -10.23 1.08
C GLY A 131 10.59 -11.31 1.98
N GLN A 132 11.79 -11.80 1.68
CA GLN A 132 12.47 -12.79 2.50
C GLN A 132 12.87 -12.23 3.87
N MET A 133 13.35 -10.98 3.93
CA MET A 133 13.65 -10.32 5.20
C MET A 133 12.42 -10.25 6.11
N GLN A 134 11.25 -9.88 5.56
CA GLN A 134 9.99 -9.87 6.31
C GLN A 134 9.58 -11.29 6.74
N LEU A 135 9.73 -12.29 5.86
CA LEU A 135 9.39 -13.68 6.14
C LEU A 135 10.26 -14.26 7.25
N ASP A 136 11.56 -14.03 7.19
CA ASP A 136 12.52 -14.51 8.22
C ASP A 136 12.18 -13.93 9.59
N LYS A 137 11.85 -12.63 9.65
CA LYS A 137 11.41 -11.99 10.90
C LYS A 137 10.05 -12.54 11.37
N ALA A 138 9.11 -12.80 10.49
CA ALA A 138 7.83 -13.39 10.84
C ALA A 138 7.99 -14.81 11.42
N VAL A 139 8.93 -15.59 10.88
CA VAL A 139 9.29 -16.94 11.42
C VAL A 139 9.94 -16.82 12.80
N GLU A 140 10.83 -15.87 12.99
CA GLU A 140 11.43 -15.59 14.31
C GLU A 140 10.33 -15.25 15.34
N LEU A 141 9.46 -14.30 15.02
CA LEU A 141 8.38 -13.84 15.89
C LEU A 141 7.33 -14.92 16.18
N TRP A 142 7.16 -15.90 15.29
CA TRP A 142 6.22 -17.00 15.46
C TRP A 142 6.44 -17.79 16.78
N HIS A 143 7.68 -17.93 17.17
CA HIS A 143 8.09 -18.68 18.37
C HIS A 143 8.23 -17.82 19.63
N GLN A 144 8.12 -16.49 19.50
CA GLN A 144 8.32 -15.54 20.61
C GLN A 144 7.00 -14.98 21.16
N GLY A 145 5.87 -15.35 20.57
CA GLY A 145 4.57 -14.78 20.89
C GLY A 145 4.12 -15.12 22.32
N VAL A 146 3.61 -14.10 23.01
CA VAL A 146 2.90 -14.27 24.29
C VAL A 146 1.38 -14.25 24.04
N PRO A 147 0.59 -15.00 24.83
CA PRO A 147 -0.87 -14.98 24.72
C PRO A 147 -1.42 -13.56 24.89
N VAL A 148 -2.42 -13.20 24.09
CA VAL A 148 -3.20 -11.99 24.24
C VAL A 148 -4.52 -12.38 24.91
N ALA A 149 -4.84 -11.77 26.02
CA ALA A 149 -6.05 -12.04 26.78
C ALA A 149 -6.70 -10.73 27.25
N GLY A 150 -8.00 -10.74 27.40
CA GLY A 150 -8.76 -9.59 27.88
C GLY A 150 -9.95 -9.26 26.96
N PRO A 151 -10.58 -8.10 27.15
CA PRO A 151 -11.76 -7.73 26.41
C PRO A 151 -11.47 -7.53 24.92
N VAL A 152 -12.48 -7.82 24.10
CA VAL A 152 -12.53 -7.45 22.68
C VAL A 152 -13.64 -6.41 22.53
N ASP A 153 -13.29 -5.23 22.04
CA ASP A 153 -14.23 -4.13 21.90
C ASP A 153 -13.87 -3.24 20.71
N VAL A 154 -14.79 -2.42 20.24
CA VAL A 154 -14.58 -1.53 19.09
C VAL A 154 -15.33 -0.22 19.25
N ARG A 155 -14.70 0.85 18.82
CA ARG A 155 -15.37 2.14 18.55
C ARG A 155 -15.11 2.54 17.12
N ALA A 156 -16.17 2.72 16.36
CA ALA A 156 -16.09 3.05 14.94
C ALA A 156 -17.21 4.03 14.57
N ARG A 157 -16.89 4.98 13.70
CA ARG A 157 -17.88 5.92 13.16
C ARG A 157 -17.44 6.52 11.84
N TRP A 158 -18.40 6.99 11.06
CA TRP A 158 -18.15 7.83 9.89
C TRP A 158 -18.12 9.31 10.29
N ILE A 159 -17.15 10.04 9.78
CA ILE A 159 -16.99 11.49 9.97
C ILE A 159 -16.87 12.19 8.62
N ASP A 160 -17.33 13.43 8.50
CA ASP A 160 -17.02 14.26 7.34
C ASP A 160 -15.81 15.14 7.64
N LEU A 161 -14.72 14.91 6.92
CA LEU A 161 -13.48 15.67 7.08
C LEU A 161 -13.56 17.06 6.43
N LYS A 162 -14.45 17.25 5.44
CA LYS A 162 -14.63 18.57 4.86
C LYS A 162 -15.27 19.51 5.89
N GLY A 163 -14.57 20.59 6.24
CA GLY A 163 -15.07 21.54 7.23
C GLY A 163 -15.04 21.03 8.67
N TYR A 164 -14.35 19.90 8.92
CA TYR A 164 -14.20 19.34 10.26
C TYR A 164 -13.51 20.33 11.21
N GLN A 165 -14.05 20.48 12.42
CA GLN A 165 -13.55 21.40 13.43
C GLN A 165 -12.48 20.74 14.29
N VAL A 166 -11.26 21.25 14.24
CA VAL A 166 -10.13 20.79 15.04
C VAL A 166 -9.94 21.73 16.23
N GLU A 167 -9.99 21.18 17.43
CA GLU A 167 -9.82 21.95 18.68
C GLU A 167 -8.36 22.38 18.85
N GLY A 168 -8.16 23.58 19.41
CA GLY A 168 -6.86 24.19 19.59
C GLY A 168 -5.84 23.36 20.36
N LYS A 169 -6.30 22.48 21.27
CA LYS A 169 -5.41 21.56 22.01
C LYS A 169 -4.70 20.52 21.13
N PHE A 170 -5.20 20.26 19.91
CA PHE A 170 -4.60 19.34 18.95
C PHE A 170 -3.77 20.03 17.88
N THR A 171 -3.69 21.37 17.88
CA THR A 171 -3.05 22.17 16.81
C THR A 171 -1.72 22.80 17.25
N ASN A 172 -1.08 22.30 18.29
CA ASN A 172 0.17 22.82 18.85
C ASN A 172 0.12 24.35 19.09
N GLY A 173 -0.98 24.84 19.66
CA GLY A 173 -1.14 26.25 20.00
C GLY A 173 -1.60 27.17 18.87
N ALA A 174 -1.88 26.64 17.69
CA ALA A 174 -2.37 27.42 16.56
C ALA A 174 -3.87 27.84 16.68
N GLY A 175 -4.53 27.48 17.77
CA GLY A 175 -5.97 27.70 17.99
C GLY A 175 -6.85 26.75 17.19
N ASN A 176 -8.17 26.94 17.27
CA ASN A 176 -9.12 26.12 16.53
C ASN A 176 -8.92 26.24 15.03
N LYS A 177 -9.02 25.13 14.31
CA LYS A 177 -8.84 25.06 12.86
C LYS A 177 -10.02 24.32 12.20
N VAL A 178 -10.15 24.56 10.89
CA VAL A 178 -11.17 23.91 10.06
C VAL A 178 -10.46 23.21 8.93
N LEU A 179 -10.84 21.97 8.64
CA LEU A 179 -10.25 21.23 7.53
C LEU A 179 -10.78 21.72 6.17
N CYS A 180 -9.94 21.60 5.17
CA CYS A 180 -10.16 22.08 3.83
C CYS A 180 -10.98 21.12 2.96
N MET A 181 -11.42 21.59 1.80
CA MET A 181 -11.81 20.71 0.69
C MET A 181 -10.58 19.92 0.23
N PRO A 182 -10.69 18.60 -0.04
CA PRO A 182 -9.56 17.80 -0.50
C PRO A 182 -8.91 18.37 -1.76
N ALA A 183 -7.58 18.44 -1.73
CA ALA A 183 -6.78 18.87 -2.87
C ALA A 183 -5.34 18.32 -2.80
N ARG A 184 -4.76 17.99 -3.95
CA ARG A 184 -3.35 17.60 -4.11
C ARG A 184 -2.51 18.73 -4.64
N GLY A 185 -1.30 18.85 -4.09
CA GLY A 185 -0.30 19.83 -4.49
C GLY A 185 0.51 19.41 -5.72
N TYR A 186 1.26 20.36 -6.29
CA TYR A 186 2.13 20.10 -7.45
C TYR A 186 3.21 19.05 -7.18
N SER A 187 3.77 19.01 -5.99
CA SER A 187 4.79 18.02 -5.62
C SER A 187 4.30 16.57 -5.70
N PHE A 188 2.99 16.32 -5.60
CA PHE A 188 2.43 15.00 -5.90
C PHE A 188 2.77 14.54 -7.32
N ALA A 189 2.66 15.44 -8.33
CA ALA A 189 2.98 15.13 -9.72
C ALA A 189 4.49 15.11 -10.00
N ALA A 190 5.29 15.72 -9.14
CA ALA A 190 6.75 15.66 -9.22
C ALA A 190 7.29 14.25 -8.94
N GLY A 191 6.49 13.39 -8.32
CA GLY A 191 6.92 12.09 -7.85
C GLY A 191 7.77 12.18 -6.58
N ARG A 192 8.45 11.10 -6.27
CA ARG A 192 9.24 10.96 -5.03
C ARG A 192 10.71 11.25 -5.30
N GLU A 193 11.45 11.62 -4.28
CA GLU A 193 12.91 11.79 -4.38
C GLU A 193 13.64 10.59 -5.00
N ASN A 194 13.21 9.37 -4.68
CA ASN A 194 13.78 8.13 -5.20
C ASN A 194 13.09 7.62 -6.47
N GLY A 195 12.13 8.34 -7.00
CA GLY A 195 11.39 8.03 -8.22
C GLY A 195 10.74 9.30 -8.76
N PRO A 196 11.56 10.32 -9.13
CA PRO A 196 11.02 11.55 -9.68
C PRO A 196 10.23 11.27 -10.95
N SER A 197 9.15 12.01 -11.14
CA SER A 197 8.38 11.93 -12.38
C SER A 197 9.21 12.52 -13.53
N ASN A 198 8.92 12.05 -14.75
CA ASN A 198 9.52 12.62 -15.96
C ASN A 198 8.76 13.87 -16.48
N ILE A 199 7.96 14.52 -15.62
CA ILE A 199 7.22 15.73 -15.99
C ILE A 199 8.17 16.93 -15.83
N PRO A 200 8.63 17.54 -16.92
CA PRO A 200 9.54 18.67 -16.85
C PRO A 200 8.95 19.83 -16.05
N GLY A 201 9.75 20.45 -15.18
CA GLY A 201 9.33 21.57 -14.34
C GLY A 201 8.64 21.17 -13.04
N MET A 202 8.42 19.89 -12.79
CA MET A 202 7.90 19.39 -11.51
C MET A 202 9.04 18.93 -10.60
N TYR A 203 8.99 19.35 -9.33
CA TYR A 203 9.97 18.96 -8.30
C TYR A 203 9.32 18.90 -6.93
N GLU A 204 9.88 18.14 -6.02
CA GLU A 204 9.44 18.13 -4.62
C GLU A 204 9.73 19.45 -3.93
N GLY A 205 8.90 19.85 -2.99
CA GLY A 205 9.02 21.11 -2.28
C GLY A 205 8.41 22.30 -3.02
N MET A 206 7.58 22.08 -4.03
CA MET A 206 6.82 23.15 -4.69
C MET A 206 5.73 23.67 -3.78
N THR A 207 5.98 24.83 -3.17
CA THR A 207 5.05 25.55 -2.32
C THR A 207 4.38 26.70 -3.09
N ARG A 208 3.31 27.25 -2.52
CA ARG A 208 2.67 28.47 -3.03
C ARG A 208 3.64 29.66 -3.14
N GLU A 209 4.63 29.73 -2.25
CA GLU A 209 5.60 30.81 -2.21
C GLU A 209 6.67 30.68 -3.32
N ASN A 210 7.21 29.47 -3.53
CA ASN A 210 8.31 29.24 -4.48
C ASN A 210 7.84 28.87 -5.89
N PHE A 211 6.57 28.49 -6.08
CA PHE A 211 6.02 28.13 -7.38
C PHE A 211 5.91 29.36 -8.30
N ARG A 212 6.49 29.26 -9.49
CA ARG A 212 6.46 30.30 -10.52
C ARG A 212 5.85 29.72 -11.80
N ILE A 213 4.53 29.89 -11.92
CA ILE A 213 3.72 29.23 -12.97
C ILE A 213 4.29 29.42 -14.39
N ASN A 214 4.73 30.63 -14.73
CA ASN A 214 5.25 30.92 -16.07
C ASN A 214 6.60 30.27 -16.32
N ASP A 215 7.48 30.25 -15.31
CA ASP A 215 8.83 29.70 -15.43
C ASP A 215 8.79 28.15 -15.43
N ASP A 216 7.96 27.58 -14.55
CA ASP A 216 7.88 26.14 -14.39
C ASP A 216 7.08 25.47 -15.53
N ILE A 217 5.99 26.10 -16.00
CA ILE A 217 5.24 25.62 -17.16
C ILE A 217 6.07 25.74 -18.46
N ASN A 218 6.92 26.75 -18.59
CA ASN A 218 7.79 26.88 -19.76
C ASN A 218 8.89 25.82 -19.81
N LYS A 219 9.22 25.16 -18.71
CA LYS A 219 10.12 24.00 -18.66
C LYS A 219 9.48 22.71 -19.15
N VAL A 220 8.15 22.67 -19.24
CA VAL A 220 7.42 21.51 -19.78
C VAL A 220 7.70 21.38 -21.28
N ASP A 221 7.96 20.16 -21.73
CA ASP A 221 8.29 19.83 -23.11
C ASP A 221 7.39 20.54 -24.13
N GLN A 222 7.99 21.04 -25.23
CA GLN A 222 7.32 21.72 -26.33
C GLN A 222 6.56 20.77 -27.27
N SER A 223 6.60 19.46 -27.03
CA SER A 223 5.84 18.46 -27.79
C SER A 223 4.33 18.67 -27.73
N PHE A 224 3.59 17.98 -28.60
CA PHE A 224 2.12 17.98 -28.56
C PHE A 224 1.57 17.54 -27.19
N LEU A 225 2.16 16.49 -26.58
CA LEU A 225 1.85 16.04 -25.23
C LEU A 225 2.16 17.11 -24.19
N GLY A 226 3.31 17.78 -24.30
CA GLY A 226 3.68 18.90 -23.44
C GLY A 226 2.70 20.08 -23.58
N SER A 227 2.19 20.33 -24.78
CA SER A 227 1.17 21.38 -25.00
C SER A 227 -0.17 21.03 -24.35
N LEU A 228 -0.62 19.78 -24.43
CA LEU A 228 -1.80 19.29 -23.69
C LEU A 228 -1.60 19.39 -22.18
N THR A 229 -0.43 19.01 -21.70
CA THR A 229 -0.08 19.09 -20.27
C THR A 229 -0.08 20.54 -19.79
N ARG A 230 0.53 21.47 -20.54
CA ARG A 230 0.51 22.92 -20.22
C ARG A 230 -0.90 23.47 -20.21
N GLY A 231 -1.75 23.07 -21.17
CA GLY A 231 -3.16 23.45 -21.20
C GLY A 231 -3.92 22.97 -19.97
N ALA A 232 -3.74 21.71 -19.59
CA ALA A 232 -4.34 21.13 -18.39
C ALA A 232 -3.83 21.81 -17.12
N PHE A 233 -2.52 22.03 -16.97
CA PHE A 233 -1.95 22.74 -15.83
C PHE A 233 -2.35 24.21 -15.78
N GLY A 234 -2.46 24.88 -16.93
CA GLY A 234 -2.95 26.25 -17.01
C GLY A 234 -4.41 26.38 -16.53
N ILE A 235 -5.27 25.44 -16.91
CA ILE A 235 -6.67 25.39 -16.45
C ILE A 235 -6.74 25.09 -14.95
N VAL A 236 -5.95 24.13 -14.47
CA VAL A 236 -5.94 23.73 -13.05
C VAL A 236 -5.35 24.84 -12.16
N SER A 237 -4.29 25.51 -12.61
CA SER A 237 -3.66 26.59 -11.84
C SER A 237 -4.57 27.83 -11.64
N THR A 238 -5.55 28.03 -12.52
CA THR A 238 -6.55 29.10 -12.34
C THR A 238 -7.66 28.74 -11.35
N VAL A 239 -7.77 27.47 -10.94
CA VAL A 239 -8.94 26.97 -10.22
C VAL A 239 -8.83 27.06 -8.70
N SER A 240 -7.64 27.24 -8.10
CA SER A 240 -7.62 27.18 -6.65
C SER A 240 -6.43 27.82 -5.96
N GLN A 241 -6.57 29.08 -5.65
CA GLN A 241 -5.92 29.63 -4.46
C GLN A 241 -6.88 29.41 -3.27
N ASP A 242 -6.85 28.25 -2.68
CA ASP A 242 -7.58 27.99 -1.44
C ASP A 242 -6.63 28.28 -0.27
N ASP A 243 -6.87 29.39 0.43
CA ASP A 243 -6.05 29.82 1.58
C ASP A 243 -6.07 28.80 2.71
N CYS A 244 -7.11 27.95 2.76
CA CYS A 244 -7.18 26.83 3.70
C CYS A 244 -6.04 25.81 3.49
N GLN A 245 -5.58 25.60 2.24
CA GLN A 245 -4.48 24.69 1.91
C GLN A 245 -3.08 25.25 2.24
N ALA A 246 -3.01 26.43 2.82
CA ALA A 246 -1.79 27.06 3.35
C ALA A 246 -0.62 27.05 2.32
N GLU A 247 0.49 26.38 2.62
CA GLU A 247 1.68 26.34 1.77
C GLU A 247 1.48 25.57 0.47
N LYS A 248 0.44 24.73 0.38
CA LYS A 248 0.19 23.89 -0.79
C LYS A 248 -0.24 24.71 -1.99
N GLN A 249 0.54 24.67 -3.07
CA GLN A 249 0.07 25.08 -4.38
C GLN A 249 -0.77 23.93 -4.96
N VAL A 250 -2.08 24.14 -5.10
CA VAL A 250 -3.00 23.09 -5.54
C VAL A 250 -2.79 22.80 -7.02
N LEU A 251 -2.64 21.50 -7.34
CA LEU A 251 -2.65 20.96 -8.70
C LEU A 251 -4.01 20.35 -9.05
N LEU A 252 -4.54 19.48 -8.17
CA LEU A 252 -5.75 18.71 -8.41
C LEU A 252 -6.78 19.01 -7.30
N PRO A 253 -7.92 19.63 -7.60
CA PRO A 253 -9.00 19.84 -6.63
C PRO A 253 -9.85 18.55 -6.48
N THR A 254 -9.22 17.52 -5.93
CA THR A 254 -9.74 16.13 -5.85
C THR A 254 -11.09 16.02 -5.18
N GLY A 255 -11.35 16.85 -4.18
CA GLY A 255 -12.66 16.89 -3.50
C GLY A 255 -13.76 17.50 -4.38
N SER A 256 -13.45 18.59 -5.09
CA SER A 256 -14.42 19.22 -5.98
C SER A 256 -14.78 18.32 -7.18
N TRP A 257 -13.86 17.49 -7.62
CA TRP A 257 -14.09 16.50 -8.68
C TRP A 257 -14.74 15.21 -8.17
N GLY A 258 -14.87 15.06 -6.83
CA GLY A 258 -15.42 13.86 -6.22
C GLY A 258 -14.50 12.63 -6.33
N TRP A 259 -13.21 12.84 -6.52
CA TRP A 259 -12.22 11.76 -6.57
C TRP A 259 -11.85 11.24 -5.18
N ILE A 260 -11.84 12.13 -4.19
CA ILE A 260 -11.68 11.78 -2.78
C ILE A 260 -13.01 11.96 -2.07
N ASN A 261 -13.45 10.91 -1.36
CA ASN A 261 -14.65 10.97 -0.53
C ASN A 261 -14.36 11.74 0.75
N THR A 262 -15.19 12.74 1.07
CA THR A 262 -15.01 13.55 2.29
C THR A 262 -15.45 12.80 3.55
N GLN A 263 -16.37 11.85 3.43
CA GLN A 263 -16.77 10.97 4.52
C GLN A 263 -15.75 9.84 4.68
N GLN A 264 -15.19 9.73 5.86
CA GLN A 264 -14.13 8.76 6.19
C GLN A 264 -14.50 7.94 7.42
N PRO A 265 -14.23 6.61 7.42
CA PRO A 265 -14.38 5.79 8.61
C PRO A 265 -13.19 5.98 9.54
N VAL A 266 -13.45 6.15 10.84
CA VAL A 266 -12.44 6.08 11.88
C VAL A 266 -12.79 4.94 12.82
N GLN A 267 -11.82 4.05 13.08
CA GLN A 267 -12.06 2.79 13.77
C GLN A 267 -10.92 2.49 14.74
N LEU A 268 -11.26 2.28 15.99
CA LEU A 268 -10.35 1.85 17.04
C LEU A 268 -10.84 0.53 17.62
N MET A 269 -10.03 -0.51 17.51
CA MET A 269 -10.34 -1.84 18.02
C MET A 269 -9.44 -2.18 19.21
N ARG A 270 -9.98 -2.91 20.17
CA ARG A 270 -9.23 -3.46 21.29
C ARG A 270 -9.27 -4.98 21.25
N ILE A 271 -8.13 -5.61 21.44
CA ILE A 271 -7.99 -7.06 21.63
C ILE A 271 -7.08 -7.26 22.84
N GLY A 272 -7.67 -7.48 24.01
CA GLY A 272 -6.92 -7.60 25.26
C GLY A 272 -6.14 -6.33 25.61
N ASN A 273 -4.80 -6.46 25.63
CA ASN A 273 -3.86 -5.36 25.87
C ASN A 273 -3.42 -4.60 24.60
N ILE A 274 -3.98 -4.93 23.44
CA ILE A 274 -3.67 -4.30 22.15
C ILE A 274 -4.79 -3.34 21.77
N ALA A 275 -4.44 -2.14 21.29
CA ALA A 275 -5.32 -1.25 20.55
C ALA A 275 -4.85 -1.15 19.08
N LEU A 276 -5.76 -1.35 18.15
CA LEU A 276 -5.53 -1.25 16.71
C LEU A 276 -6.21 0.00 16.16
N VAL A 277 -5.42 0.93 15.64
CA VAL A 277 -5.85 2.20 15.04
C VAL A 277 -5.93 2.01 13.53
N ALA A 278 -7.13 1.83 13.00
CA ALA A 278 -7.36 1.63 11.56
C ALA A 278 -7.58 2.97 10.85
N ILE A 279 -6.58 3.41 10.09
CA ILE A 279 -6.52 4.73 9.45
C ILE A 279 -6.77 4.58 7.94
N PRO A 280 -7.77 5.27 7.35
CA PRO A 280 -8.03 5.23 5.91
C PRO A 280 -7.09 6.15 5.11
N ALA A 281 -5.79 6.06 5.36
CA ALA A 281 -4.76 6.91 4.76
C ALA A 281 -3.37 6.26 4.91
N GLU A 282 -2.35 6.91 4.34
CA GLU A 282 -0.95 6.53 4.46
C GLU A 282 -0.23 7.47 5.47
N PRO A 283 -0.21 7.13 6.77
CA PRO A 283 0.45 7.97 7.77
C PRO A 283 1.97 7.89 7.66
N THR A 284 2.65 9.03 7.78
CA THR A 284 4.12 9.08 7.90
C THR A 284 4.57 8.49 9.24
N THR A 285 5.85 8.16 9.36
CA THR A 285 6.48 7.66 10.58
C THR A 285 6.19 8.55 11.79
N MET A 286 6.32 9.88 11.64
CA MET A 286 6.05 10.81 12.74
C MET A 286 4.57 10.90 13.09
N VAL A 287 3.68 10.81 12.11
CA VAL A 287 2.23 10.70 12.37
C VAL A 287 1.93 9.45 13.17
N GLY A 288 2.51 8.31 12.78
CA GLY A 288 2.32 7.04 13.50
C GLY A 288 2.78 7.12 14.96
N ARG A 289 3.94 7.73 15.22
CA ARG A 289 4.48 7.95 16.58
C ARG A 289 3.55 8.81 17.43
N ARG A 290 3.14 9.96 16.90
CA ARG A 290 2.22 10.88 17.60
C ARG A 290 0.84 10.26 17.84
N MET A 291 0.32 9.49 16.89
CA MET A 291 -0.96 8.78 17.02
C MET A 291 -0.90 7.69 18.09
N ARG A 292 0.17 6.86 18.08
CA ARG A 292 0.39 5.84 19.14
C ARG A 292 0.42 6.47 20.52
N ALA A 293 1.19 7.54 20.67
CA ALA A 293 1.30 8.26 21.96
C ALA A 293 -0.06 8.81 22.41
N ALA A 294 -0.82 9.43 21.51
CA ALA A 294 -2.12 10.02 21.83
C ALA A 294 -3.15 8.96 22.27
N VAL A 295 -3.23 7.83 21.57
CA VAL A 295 -4.15 6.73 21.90
C VAL A 295 -3.72 6.01 23.19
N LEU A 296 -2.41 5.72 23.32
CA LEU A 296 -1.88 5.05 24.50
C LEU A 296 -2.12 5.87 25.78
N ALA A 297 -1.96 7.19 25.71
CA ALA A 297 -2.23 8.09 26.84
C ALA A 297 -3.68 7.99 27.36
N GLN A 298 -4.64 7.58 26.54
CA GLN A 298 -6.02 7.38 26.97
C GLN A 298 -6.29 5.97 27.50
N LEU A 299 -5.55 4.96 27.06
CA LEU A 299 -5.87 3.55 27.26
C LEU A 299 -4.92 2.79 28.19
N GLN A 300 -3.75 3.34 28.52
CA GLN A 300 -2.74 2.64 29.34
C GLN A 300 -3.29 2.19 30.71
N ASP A 301 -4.09 3.05 31.37
CA ASP A 301 -4.69 2.73 32.66
C ASP A 301 -5.83 1.71 32.57
N SER A 302 -6.28 1.40 31.35
CA SER A 302 -7.28 0.37 31.05
C SER A 302 -6.64 -1.00 30.73
N GLY A 303 -5.31 -1.11 30.84
CA GLY A 303 -4.55 -2.32 30.55
C GLY A 303 -4.19 -2.51 29.08
N VAL A 304 -4.20 -1.45 28.28
CA VAL A 304 -3.60 -1.43 26.94
C VAL A 304 -2.16 -0.95 27.05
N ASP A 305 -1.23 -1.74 26.55
CA ASP A 305 0.20 -1.42 26.54
C ASP A 305 0.77 -1.30 25.11
N THR A 306 0.03 -1.79 24.13
CA THR A 306 0.48 -1.81 22.73
C THR A 306 -0.55 -1.14 21.83
N VAL A 307 -0.11 -0.14 21.06
CA VAL A 307 -0.94 0.52 20.04
C VAL A 307 -0.34 0.24 18.66
N ILE A 308 -1.10 -0.39 17.79
CA ILE A 308 -0.73 -0.75 16.43
C ILE A 308 -1.41 0.23 15.47
N ILE A 309 -0.64 0.86 14.61
CA ILE A 309 -1.17 1.61 13.46
C ILE A 309 -1.43 0.62 12.33
N ASN A 310 -2.61 0.70 11.74
CA ASN A 310 -2.97 -0.01 10.52
C ASN A 310 -3.38 1.01 9.46
N GLY A 311 -2.43 1.39 8.61
CA GLY A 311 -2.67 2.27 7.47
C GLY A 311 -3.54 1.61 6.40
N LEU A 312 -4.02 2.40 5.44
CA LEU A 312 -4.82 1.95 4.29
C LEU A 312 -6.09 1.16 4.65
N ALA A 313 -6.71 1.48 5.80
CA ALA A 313 -7.83 0.72 6.33
C ALA A 313 -9.19 1.23 5.83
N ASN A 314 -9.93 0.38 5.12
CA ASN A 314 -11.36 0.47 4.80
C ASN A 314 -11.82 1.66 3.93
N ASN A 315 -10.98 2.62 3.63
CA ASN A 315 -11.17 3.71 2.68
C ASN A 315 -9.82 4.35 2.35
N TYR A 316 -9.84 5.46 1.58
CA TYR A 316 -8.62 6.15 1.23
C TYR A 316 -8.81 7.67 1.24
N SER A 317 -8.00 8.38 2.02
CA SER A 317 -8.01 9.83 2.16
C SER A 317 -6.65 10.50 1.82
N GLY A 318 -5.81 9.81 1.04
CA GLY A 318 -4.47 10.27 0.70
C GLY A 318 -3.46 9.97 1.80
N TYR A 319 -2.45 10.82 1.90
CA TYR A 319 -1.42 10.74 2.93
C TYR A 319 -1.83 11.47 4.20
N LEU A 320 -1.19 11.11 5.31
CA LEU A 320 -1.18 11.90 6.54
C LEU A 320 0.25 12.31 6.83
N SER A 321 0.54 13.59 6.67
CA SER A 321 1.77 14.22 7.12
C SER A 321 1.52 15.07 8.36
N THR A 322 2.55 15.28 9.19
CA THR A 322 2.45 16.24 10.29
C THR A 322 2.30 17.66 9.77
N ARG A 323 2.02 18.63 10.66
CA ARG A 323 1.97 20.04 10.26
C ARG A 323 3.32 20.53 9.73
N GLU A 324 4.39 20.04 10.32
CA GLU A 324 5.76 20.38 9.96
C GLU A 324 6.17 19.77 8.62
N GLU A 325 5.85 18.51 8.39
CA GLU A 325 6.06 17.82 7.10
C GLU A 325 5.21 18.44 5.99
N PHE A 326 3.96 18.80 6.29
CA PHE A 326 3.08 19.50 5.34
C PHE A 326 3.69 20.82 4.84
N ALA A 327 4.36 21.58 5.72
CA ALA A 327 4.96 22.85 5.35
C ALA A 327 6.07 22.73 4.30
N THR A 328 6.74 21.57 4.24
CA THR A 328 7.81 21.33 3.25
C THR A 328 7.27 21.06 1.85
N GLN A 329 5.99 20.67 1.72
CA GLN A 329 5.35 20.26 0.46
C GLN A 329 6.17 19.25 -0.33
N HIS A 330 6.81 18.28 0.37
CA HIS A 330 7.29 17.06 -0.26
C HIS A 330 6.09 16.19 -0.68
N TYR A 331 6.34 15.02 -1.24
CA TYR A 331 5.30 14.16 -1.84
C TYR A 331 4.14 13.87 -0.87
N GLU A 332 4.44 13.56 0.40
CA GLU A 332 3.44 13.26 1.44
C GLU A 332 2.64 14.52 1.83
N GLY A 333 3.30 15.66 2.01
CA GLY A 333 2.64 16.94 2.31
C GLY A 333 1.72 17.39 1.16
N ALA A 334 2.19 17.26 -0.08
CA ALA A 334 1.40 17.55 -1.26
C ALA A 334 0.21 16.60 -1.44
N SER A 335 0.33 15.35 -0.95
CA SER A 335 -0.70 14.31 -1.00
C SER A 335 -1.61 14.25 0.24
N THR A 336 -1.36 15.09 1.26
CA THR A 336 -2.22 15.26 2.43
C THR A 336 -3.40 16.15 2.06
N GLU A 337 -4.57 15.55 1.81
CA GLU A 337 -5.67 16.12 1.04
C GLU A 337 -6.38 17.30 1.71
N TYR A 338 -6.66 17.22 3.03
CA TYR A 338 -7.55 18.15 3.74
C TYR A 338 -6.82 19.30 4.43
N GLY A 339 -5.62 19.60 3.97
CA GLY A 339 -4.82 20.73 4.45
C GLY A 339 -3.95 20.41 5.67
N PRO A 340 -3.28 21.44 6.25
CA PRO A 340 -2.16 21.29 7.18
C PRO A 340 -2.54 20.68 8.54
N TYR A 341 -3.82 20.59 8.86
CA TYR A 341 -4.32 20.08 10.15
C TYR A 341 -5.08 18.76 10.04
N GLN A 342 -4.97 18.06 8.90
CA GLN A 342 -5.64 16.76 8.69
C GLN A 342 -5.20 15.74 9.75
N THR A 343 -3.92 15.61 10.05
CA THR A 343 -3.40 14.73 11.09
C THR A 343 -3.94 15.11 12.48
N ALA A 344 -4.03 16.40 12.78
CA ALA A 344 -4.61 16.84 14.05
C ALA A 344 -6.08 16.45 14.21
N ALA A 345 -6.86 16.46 13.12
CA ALA A 345 -8.24 15.98 13.13
C ALA A 345 -8.33 14.47 13.41
N TYR A 346 -7.47 13.67 12.79
CA TYR A 346 -7.41 12.24 13.05
C TYR A 346 -6.96 11.94 14.48
N ILE A 347 -5.94 12.62 15.01
CA ILE A 347 -5.52 12.49 16.42
C ILE A 347 -6.68 12.85 17.35
N GLN A 348 -7.41 13.93 17.09
CA GLN A 348 -8.59 14.30 17.85
C GLN A 348 -9.66 13.21 17.87
N GLU A 349 -9.97 12.63 16.70
CA GLU A 349 -10.98 11.58 16.62
C GLU A 349 -10.53 10.28 17.30
N TYR A 350 -9.30 9.83 17.07
CA TYR A 350 -8.82 8.61 17.75
C TYR A 350 -8.66 8.79 19.26
N THR A 351 -8.32 9.99 19.73
CA THR A 351 -8.35 10.31 21.16
C THR A 351 -9.78 10.17 21.72
N ARG A 352 -10.79 10.71 21.03
CA ARG A 352 -12.20 10.58 21.42
C ARG A 352 -12.70 9.13 21.38
N LEU A 353 -12.30 8.35 20.36
CA LEU A 353 -12.63 6.94 20.30
C LEU A 353 -11.97 6.16 21.44
N ALA A 354 -10.74 6.52 21.80
CA ALA A 354 -10.02 5.90 22.91
C ALA A 354 -10.67 6.23 24.27
N GLU A 355 -11.06 7.49 24.49
CA GLU A 355 -11.84 7.90 25.65
C GLU A 355 -13.17 7.13 25.73
N ALA A 356 -13.91 7.06 24.64
CA ALA A 356 -15.18 6.32 24.58
C ALA A 356 -15.01 4.81 24.82
N LEU A 357 -13.92 4.23 24.32
CA LEU A 357 -13.58 2.82 24.55
C LEU A 357 -13.25 2.56 26.04
N ARG A 358 -12.44 3.43 26.65
CA ARG A 358 -12.08 3.38 28.07
C ARG A 358 -13.31 3.48 28.95
N ASP A 359 -14.20 4.41 28.66
CA ASP A 359 -15.35 4.77 29.52
C ASP A 359 -16.60 3.92 29.20
N GLY A 360 -16.52 2.99 28.22
CA GLY A 360 -17.65 2.13 27.84
C GLY A 360 -18.77 2.90 27.12
N ILE A 361 -18.47 4.07 26.54
CA ILE A 361 -19.45 4.92 25.87
C ILE A 361 -19.56 4.49 24.39
N GLU A 362 -20.81 4.39 23.91
CA GLU A 362 -21.06 4.17 22.49
C GLU A 362 -20.79 5.43 21.66
N VAL A 363 -20.37 5.24 20.40
CA VAL A 363 -20.16 6.32 19.44
C VAL A 363 -21.09 6.14 18.24
N TYR A 364 -21.48 7.25 17.60
CA TYR A 364 -22.41 7.24 16.49
C TYR A 364 -21.82 7.99 15.30
N ASP A 365 -22.26 7.61 14.12
CA ASP A 365 -21.88 8.28 12.88
C ASP A 365 -22.29 9.75 12.90
N SER A 366 -21.39 10.64 12.51
CA SER A 366 -21.66 12.05 12.26
C SER A 366 -21.78 12.38 10.79
N ALA A 367 -21.55 11.40 9.92
CA ALA A 367 -21.68 11.50 8.48
C ALA A 367 -22.20 10.19 7.87
N THR A 368 -22.86 10.27 6.73
CA THR A 368 -23.29 9.11 5.96
C THR A 368 -22.56 9.11 4.61
N PRO A 369 -21.76 8.09 4.30
CA PRO A 369 -21.11 8.02 3.01
C PRO A 369 -22.16 7.90 1.90
N PRO A 370 -21.94 8.57 0.74
CA PRO A 370 -22.87 8.49 -0.36
C PRO A 370 -22.87 7.10 -1.00
N ASP A 371 -24.05 6.58 -1.32
CA ASP A 371 -24.15 5.38 -2.15
C ASP A 371 -23.73 5.71 -3.59
N ARG A 372 -22.67 5.08 -4.05
CA ARG A 372 -22.12 5.20 -5.40
C ARG A 372 -22.23 3.91 -6.22
N SER A 373 -22.92 2.89 -5.73
CA SER A 373 -23.05 1.59 -6.38
C SER A 373 -23.63 1.70 -7.79
N GLY A 374 -24.57 2.61 -8.02
CA GLY A 374 -25.15 2.91 -9.34
C GLY A 374 -24.34 3.89 -10.21
N LYS A 375 -23.20 4.39 -9.72
CA LYS A 375 -22.36 5.40 -10.40
C LYS A 375 -20.97 4.87 -10.74
N SER A 376 -20.79 3.56 -10.80
CA SER A 376 -19.52 2.98 -11.18
C SER A 376 -19.17 3.38 -12.61
N PHE A 377 -17.99 3.94 -12.78
CA PHE A 377 -17.49 4.42 -14.04
C PHE A 377 -16.41 3.47 -14.55
N ASN A 378 -16.60 2.93 -15.72
CA ASN A 378 -15.63 2.03 -16.36
C ASN A 378 -15.20 2.59 -17.70
N GLU A 379 -14.11 3.33 -17.72
CA GLU A 379 -13.52 3.91 -18.93
C GLU A 379 -12.89 2.87 -19.88
N ARG A 380 -12.72 1.62 -19.42
CA ARG A 380 -12.07 0.60 -20.22
C ARG A 380 -13.08 0.00 -21.20
N PRO A 381 -12.77 -0.01 -22.51
CA PRO A 381 -13.64 -0.65 -23.49
C PRO A 381 -13.77 -2.14 -23.18
N ARG A 382 -14.92 -2.71 -23.59
CA ARG A 382 -15.08 -4.16 -23.64
C ARG A 382 -14.08 -4.77 -24.62
N VAL A 383 -13.82 -6.05 -24.51
CA VAL A 383 -13.04 -6.78 -25.51
C VAL A 383 -13.84 -6.80 -26.82
N VAL A 384 -13.33 -6.09 -27.84
CA VAL A 384 -14.02 -5.96 -29.15
C VAL A 384 -13.66 -7.11 -30.07
N PHE A 385 -12.39 -7.49 -30.06
CA PHE A 385 -11.88 -8.58 -30.90
C PHE A 385 -11.17 -9.60 -30.03
N ASP A 386 -11.67 -10.86 -30.10
CA ASP A 386 -11.02 -11.98 -29.44
C ASP A 386 -11.40 -13.25 -30.17
N ASP A 387 -10.50 -13.78 -30.99
CA ASP A 387 -10.70 -14.94 -31.83
C ASP A 387 -9.42 -15.79 -31.87
N LYS A 388 -9.45 -16.87 -32.58
CA LYS A 388 -8.33 -17.79 -32.79
C LYS A 388 -8.13 -18.04 -34.30
N PRO A 389 -6.91 -18.33 -34.76
CA PRO A 389 -6.65 -18.72 -36.14
C PRO A 389 -7.48 -19.94 -36.55
N LEU A 390 -7.85 -19.99 -37.84
CA LEU A 390 -8.48 -21.20 -38.39
C LEU A 390 -7.64 -22.45 -38.10
N LYS A 391 -8.31 -23.53 -37.75
CA LYS A 391 -7.71 -24.83 -37.39
C LYS A 391 -6.93 -24.84 -36.06
N GLN A 392 -6.97 -23.79 -35.25
CA GLN A 392 -6.46 -23.80 -33.89
C GLN A 392 -7.61 -23.89 -32.87
N ALA A 393 -7.34 -24.49 -31.71
CA ALA A 393 -8.27 -24.57 -30.59
C ALA A 393 -7.84 -23.58 -29.46
N TRP A 394 -8.81 -23.10 -28.70
CA TRP A 394 -8.53 -22.44 -27.45
C TRP A 394 -7.80 -23.39 -26.48
N GLY A 395 -6.75 -22.88 -25.81
CA GLY A 395 -5.91 -23.73 -24.97
C GLY A 395 -4.90 -24.60 -25.70
N GLN A 396 -4.89 -24.59 -27.05
CA GLN A 396 -3.91 -25.34 -27.81
C GLN A 396 -2.49 -24.90 -27.47
N THR A 397 -1.62 -25.85 -27.13
CA THR A 397 -0.20 -25.57 -26.89
C THR A 397 0.48 -25.16 -28.19
N LEU A 398 1.11 -23.97 -28.16
CA LEU A 398 1.90 -23.42 -29.27
C LEU A 398 3.40 -23.66 -29.07
N THR A 399 3.84 -23.67 -27.82
CA THR A 399 5.22 -24.00 -27.45
C THR A 399 5.21 -24.90 -26.23
N GLN A 400 5.81 -26.06 -26.36
CA GLN A 400 5.97 -27.02 -25.25
C GLN A 400 7.18 -26.62 -24.40
N PRO A 401 7.14 -26.81 -23.08
CA PRO A 401 8.33 -26.74 -22.26
C PRO A 401 9.39 -27.77 -22.69
N LYS A 402 10.64 -27.55 -22.30
CA LYS A 402 11.72 -28.54 -22.50
C LYS A 402 11.45 -29.79 -21.61
N ALA A 403 12.06 -30.90 -21.99
CA ALA A 403 11.94 -32.13 -21.22
C ALA A 403 12.65 -32.07 -19.84
N SER A 404 13.59 -31.17 -19.65
CA SER A 404 14.33 -30.99 -18.41
C SER A 404 14.86 -29.57 -18.26
N TYR A 405 15.05 -29.15 -17.01
CA TYR A 405 15.53 -27.83 -16.63
C TYR A 405 16.51 -27.95 -15.47
N GLN A 406 17.36 -26.95 -15.30
CA GLN A 406 18.23 -26.78 -14.14
C GLN A 406 17.70 -25.68 -13.22
N LYS A 407 18.19 -25.67 -11.97
CA LYS A 407 17.89 -24.58 -11.04
C LYS A 407 18.39 -23.24 -11.63
N GLY A 408 17.52 -22.24 -11.63
CA GLY A 408 17.78 -20.93 -12.22
C GLY A 408 17.22 -20.76 -13.64
N ASP A 409 16.84 -21.87 -14.29
CA ASP A 409 16.18 -21.80 -15.61
C ASP A 409 14.76 -21.23 -15.50
N ILE A 410 14.23 -20.81 -16.65
CA ILE A 410 12.81 -20.47 -16.81
C ILE A 410 12.18 -21.52 -17.72
N ALA A 411 11.16 -22.21 -17.20
CA ALA A 411 10.33 -23.10 -17.98
C ALA A 411 9.18 -22.32 -18.59
N THR A 412 9.12 -22.26 -19.92
CA THR A 412 8.09 -21.50 -20.66
C THR A 412 7.17 -22.44 -21.41
N ALA A 413 5.87 -22.25 -21.24
CA ALA A 413 4.81 -22.83 -22.07
C ALA A 413 4.00 -21.71 -22.74
N VAL A 414 3.63 -21.90 -24.00
CA VAL A 414 2.80 -20.92 -24.72
C VAL A 414 1.53 -21.61 -25.24
N PHE A 415 0.40 -20.98 -24.97
CA PHE A 415 -0.91 -21.49 -25.37
C PHE A 415 -1.66 -20.47 -26.24
N ARG A 416 -2.60 -20.95 -27.05
CA ARG A 416 -3.58 -20.09 -27.69
C ARG A 416 -4.56 -19.59 -26.64
N GLY A 417 -4.40 -18.31 -26.24
CA GLY A 417 -5.19 -17.67 -25.19
C GLY A 417 -6.30 -16.79 -25.72
N ALA A 418 -7.18 -16.39 -24.82
CA ALA A 418 -8.17 -15.33 -24.98
C ALA A 418 -7.77 -14.09 -24.17
N HIS A 419 -8.47 -12.97 -24.38
CA HIS A 419 -8.22 -11.77 -23.60
C HIS A 419 -8.65 -11.96 -22.14
N PRO A 420 -7.80 -11.68 -21.14
CA PRO A 420 -8.10 -11.90 -19.71
C PRO A 420 -9.38 -11.21 -19.22
N LYS A 421 -9.75 -10.05 -19.81
CA LYS A 421 -11.00 -9.36 -19.46
C LYS A 421 -12.29 -10.15 -19.74
N ASN A 422 -12.25 -11.17 -20.55
CA ASN A 422 -13.41 -12.04 -20.78
C ASN A 422 -13.79 -12.81 -19.52
N ASN A 423 -12.80 -13.17 -18.70
CA ASN A 423 -12.99 -13.78 -17.39
C ASN A 423 -11.79 -13.43 -16.51
N LEU A 424 -12.00 -12.56 -15.52
CA LEU A 424 -10.94 -12.05 -14.63
C LEU A 424 -10.44 -13.09 -13.62
N ARG A 425 -11.10 -14.25 -13.50
CA ARG A 425 -10.74 -15.34 -12.58
C ARG A 425 -10.45 -14.87 -11.16
N THR A 426 -11.30 -14.01 -10.63
CA THR A 426 -11.11 -13.40 -9.31
C THR A 426 -11.05 -14.42 -8.17
N GLU A 427 -11.68 -15.58 -8.33
CA GLU A 427 -11.71 -16.69 -7.36
C GLU A 427 -10.92 -17.93 -7.84
N ASP A 428 -10.14 -17.79 -8.91
CA ASP A 428 -9.36 -18.89 -9.51
C ASP A 428 -8.06 -18.32 -10.09
N SER A 429 -7.26 -19.14 -10.76
CA SER A 429 -5.97 -18.82 -11.32
C SER A 429 -5.97 -18.86 -12.85
N PHE A 430 -5.20 -17.98 -13.49
CA PHE A 430 -4.94 -18.02 -14.94
C PHE A 430 -3.97 -19.13 -15.35
N LEU A 431 -3.15 -19.60 -14.41
CA LEU A 431 -2.20 -20.70 -14.64
C LEU A 431 -2.15 -21.63 -13.44
N LYS A 432 -1.81 -22.88 -13.72
CA LYS A 432 -1.46 -23.85 -12.69
C LYS A 432 -0.22 -24.63 -13.14
N VAL A 433 0.70 -24.82 -12.21
CA VAL A 433 1.77 -25.80 -12.33
C VAL A 433 1.37 -26.99 -11.47
N GLN A 434 1.34 -28.17 -12.04
CA GLN A 434 0.97 -29.38 -11.33
C GLN A 434 2.19 -30.29 -11.13
N ARG A 435 2.20 -31.02 -10.04
CA ARG A 435 3.20 -32.00 -9.69
C ARG A 435 2.54 -33.40 -9.73
N LEU A 436 3.25 -34.37 -10.30
CA LEU A 436 2.84 -35.76 -10.21
C LEU A 436 3.22 -36.33 -8.84
N ASP A 437 2.22 -36.68 -8.04
CA ASP A 437 2.38 -37.27 -6.72
C ASP A 437 1.58 -38.57 -6.65
N ASN A 438 2.27 -39.70 -6.38
CA ASN A 438 1.68 -41.01 -6.31
C ASN A 438 0.76 -41.36 -7.52
N GLY A 439 1.16 -40.95 -8.73
CA GLY A 439 0.42 -41.20 -9.97
C GLY A 439 -0.76 -40.27 -10.21
N LYS A 440 -0.96 -39.22 -9.38
CA LYS A 440 -1.99 -38.19 -9.55
C LYS A 440 -1.35 -36.82 -9.71
N TRP A 441 -1.92 -36.01 -10.61
CA TRP A 441 -1.56 -34.64 -10.76
C TRP A 441 -2.20 -33.81 -9.63
N VAL A 442 -1.37 -33.10 -8.86
CA VAL A 442 -1.81 -32.21 -7.79
C VAL A 442 -1.33 -30.79 -8.08
N ASP A 443 -2.15 -29.82 -7.77
CA ASP A 443 -1.79 -28.40 -7.91
C ASP A 443 -0.57 -28.11 -7.03
N TYR A 444 0.44 -27.46 -7.61
CA TYR A 444 1.71 -27.14 -6.96
C TYR A 444 1.97 -25.63 -6.87
N LEU A 445 1.79 -24.92 -7.99
CA LEU A 445 1.90 -23.45 -8.06
C LEU A 445 0.75 -22.87 -8.90
N SER A 446 0.45 -21.61 -8.65
CA SER A 446 -0.52 -20.81 -9.37
C SER A 446 0.05 -19.44 -9.73
N ASP A 447 -0.71 -18.55 -10.38
CA ASP A 447 -0.30 -17.16 -10.64
C ASP A 447 -0.16 -16.30 -9.38
N SER A 448 -0.62 -16.78 -8.23
CA SER A 448 -0.36 -16.18 -6.92
C SER A 448 1.04 -16.48 -6.36
N ASP A 449 1.79 -17.38 -6.99
CA ASP A 449 3.13 -17.75 -6.56
C ASP A 449 4.18 -16.88 -7.26
N PHE A 450 5.12 -16.32 -6.49
CA PHE A 450 6.16 -15.40 -6.97
C PHE A 450 7.01 -15.99 -8.11
N ASP A 451 7.19 -17.32 -8.14
CA ASP A 451 8.02 -17.99 -9.11
C ASP A 451 7.34 -18.15 -10.48
N THR A 452 6.07 -17.81 -10.61
CA THR A 452 5.29 -17.96 -11.85
C THR A 452 4.87 -16.62 -12.42
N THR A 453 4.67 -16.57 -13.73
CA THR A 453 4.13 -15.39 -14.42
C THR A 453 3.16 -15.83 -15.53
N TYR A 454 1.99 -15.22 -15.56
CA TYR A 454 1.08 -15.28 -16.69
C TYR A 454 1.19 -13.98 -17.50
N THR A 455 1.56 -14.10 -18.78
CA THR A 455 1.62 -12.95 -19.70
C THR A 455 0.61 -13.13 -20.82
N TRP A 456 -0.32 -12.20 -20.91
CA TRP A 456 -1.17 -12.08 -22.09
C TRP A 456 -0.47 -11.27 -23.16
N GLN A 457 -0.42 -11.79 -24.37
CA GLN A 457 0.17 -11.11 -25.51
C GLN A 457 -0.82 -11.08 -26.69
N ARG A 458 -1.10 -9.90 -27.21
CA ARG A 458 -1.89 -9.72 -28.42
C ARG A 458 -1.06 -10.11 -29.66
N GLU A 459 -1.69 -10.86 -30.57
CA GLU A 459 -1.13 -11.26 -31.85
C GLU A 459 -2.05 -10.78 -32.98
N GLY A 460 -1.59 -9.77 -33.72
CA GLY A 460 -2.41 -9.08 -34.70
C GLY A 460 -3.60 -8.35 -34.08
N VAL A 461 -4.74 -8.33 -34.75
CA VAL A 461 -5.93 -7.58 -34.29
C VAL A 461 -6.79 -8.39 -33.31
N ALA A 462 -6.92 -9.69 -33.53
CA ALA A 462 -7.92 -10.50 -32.82
C ALA A 462 -7.38 -11.68 -32.03
N TYR A 463 -6.16 -12.11 -32.28
CA TYR A 463 -5.62 -13.32 -31.65
C TYR A 463 -4.83 -13.00 -30.40
N SER A 464 -4.73 -13.95 -29.49
CA SER A 464 -3.98 -13.80 -28.25
C SER A 464 -3.18 -15.05 -27.93
N LYS A 465 -2.06 -14.85 -27.23
CA LYS A 465 -1.25 -15.90 -26.61
C LYS A 465 -1.29 -15.75 -25.10
N ALA A 466 -1.34 -16.87 -24.40
CA ALA A 466 -1.06 -16.98 -22.99
C ALA A 466 0.33 -17.57 -22.82
N ILE A 467 1.27 -16.82 -22.25
CA ILE A 467 2.63 -17.24 -21.99
C ILE A 467 2.74 -17.49 -20.50
N ILE A 468 3.14 -18.69 -20.14
CA ILE A 468 3.34 -19.10 -18.76
C ILE A 468 4.82 -19.33 -18.55
N ASP A 469 5.42 -18.59 -17.65
CA ASP A 469 6.78 -18.76 -17.21
C ASP A 469 6.82 -19.24 -15.77
N TRP A 470 7.65 -20.26 -15.52
CA TRP A 470 7.99 -20.72 -14.20
C TRP A 470 9.50 -20.60 -13.99
N ARG A 471 9.90 -19.75 -13.04
CA ARG A 471 11.29 -19.56 -12.61
C ARG A 471 11.66 -20.66 -11.61
N LEU A 472 12.58 -21.52 -11.97
CA LEU A 472 13.00 -22.67 -11.17
C LEU A 472 13.99 -22.26 -10.09
N LEU A 473 13.60 -21.34 -9.21
CA LEU A 473 14.44 -20.86 -8.09
C LEU A 473 14.63 -21.95 -7.03
N ARG A 474 13.67 -22.86 -6.91
CA ARG A 474 13.74 -24.09 -6.07
C ARG A 474 13.39 -25.27 -6.94
N ILE A 475 14.18 -26.35 -6.89
CA ILE A 475 13.86 -27.57 -7.63
C ILE A 475 13.11 -28.51 -6.66
N PRO A 476 11.84 -28.83 -6.86
CA PRO A 476 11.23 -30.01 -6.29
C PRO A 476 11.82 -31.25 -6.99
N GLN A 477 12.02 -32.33 -6.27
CA GLN A 477 12.69 -33.53 -6.77
C GLN A 477 12.04 -34.22 -7.96
N GLN A 478 10.89 -33.82 -8.45
CA GLN A 478 10.27 -34.16 -9.74
C GLN A 478 9.06 -33.26 -9.96
N ALA A 479 9.09 -32.38 -10.90
CA ALA A 479 7.93 -31.62 -11.36
C ALA A 479 7.83 -31.68 -12.88
N LEU A 480 6.64 -31.95 -13.38
CA LEU A 480 6.26 -31.80 -14.78
C LEU A 480 5.31 -30.59 -14.88
N ILE A 481 5.51 -29.79 -15.93
CA ILE A 481 4.54 -28.77 -16.33
C ILE A 481 3.55 -29.49 -17.25
N ALA A 482 2.31 -29.57 -16.84
CA ALA A 482 1.21 -30.06 -17.67
C ALA A 482 0.44 -28.87 -18.24
#